data_fb7cff00aee85dfd53d70eaec5f58572
#
_entry.id   fb7cff00aee85dfd53d70eaec5f58572
#
_cell.length_a   1.000
_cell.length_b   1.000
_cell.length_c   1.000
_cell.angle_alpha   90.00
_cell.angle_beta   90.00
_cell.angle_gamma   90.00
#
_symmetry.space_group_name_H-M   'P 1'
#
loop_
_entity.id
_entity.type
_entity.pdbx_description
1 polymer ?
#
loop_
_entity_poly.entity_id
_entity_poly.type
_entity_poly.pdbx_seq_one_letter_code
_entity_poly.pdbx_strand_id
1 'polypeptide(L)'
;MRVPAILLVVLALSACGGSKAASASDVVRAWSAALDRNDNEQAARLFADGAQIVQNGEATLATHADAVRWNAALPCGGRIIHLELQGKNQVLAIFELQERPQHSCDGPGSQAAAVFQVKNGRIVLWHQTPVPAQYAPGGQVI
;
A
#
# COMPACT_ATOMS: atom_id res chain seq x y z
N MET A 1 33.22 -60.28 16.70
CA MET A 1 31.91 -59.65 16.49
C MET A 1 32.16 -58.27 15.85
N ARG A 2 31.81 -58.11 14.60
CA ARG A 2 31.96 -56.83 13.88
C ARG A 2 30.59 -56.15 13.86
N VAL A 3 30.53 -54.96 14.46
CA VAL A 3 29.34 -54.11 14.45
C VAL A 3 29.43 -53.18 13.21
N PRO A 4 28.46 -53.19 12.29
CA PRO A 4 28.48 -52.23 11.19
C PRO A 4 27.99 -50.88 11.64
N ALA A 5 28.77 -49.85 11.37
CA ALA A 5 28.40 -48.46 11.57
C ALA A 5 27.36 -48.06 10.50
N ILE A 6 26.17 -47.71 10.95
CA ILE A 6 25.12 -47.15 10.10
C ILE A 6 25.39 -45.66 9.96
N LEU A 7 25.77 -45.25 8.75
CA LEU A 7 25.96 -43.84 8.38
C LEU A 7 24.57 -43.23 8.12
N LEU A 8 24.07 -42.43 9.02
CA LEU A 8 22.85 -41.65 8.82
C LEU A 8 23.20 -40.42 7.94
N VAL A 9 22.83 -40.51 6.67
CA VAL A 9 22.88 -39.33 5.76
C VAL A 9 21.64 -38.49 6.05
N VAL A 10 21.85 -37.35 6.73
CA VAL A 10 20.83 -36.34 6.90
C VAL A 10 20.80 -35.49 5.62
N LEU A 11 19.80 -35.72 4.76
CA LEU A 11 19.51 -34.82 3.65
C LEU A 11 18.89 -33.54 4.24
N ALA A 12 19.67 -32.47 4.32
CA ALA A 12 19.15 -31.13 4.55
C ALA A 12 18.40 -30.68 3.27
N LEU A 13 17.08 -30.75 3.27
CA LEU A 13 16.25 -30.07 2.28
C LEU A 13 16.37 -28.56 2.53
N SER A 14 17.26 -27.91 1.81
CA SER A 14 17.26 -26.45 1.71
C SER A 14 16.02 -26.06 0.91
N ALA A 15 14.93 -25.75 1.60
CA ALA A 15 13.79 -25.10 1.01
C ALA A 15 14.20 -23.64 0.67
N CYS A 16 14.65 -23.41 -0.56
CA CYS A 16 14.75 -22.10 -1.15
C CYS A 16 13.34 -21.58 -1.41
N GLY A 17 12.65 -21.13 -0.35
CA GLY A 17 11.44 -20.33 -0.47
C GLY A 17 11.84 -18.91 -0.87
N GLY A 18 12.02 -18.63 -2.16
CA GLY A 18 12.10 -17.27 -2.68
C GLY A 18 10.78 -16.57 -2.41
N SER A 19 10.71 -15.67 -1.39
CA SER A 19 9.55 -14.81 -1.20
C SER A 19 9.47 -13.85 -2.38
N LYS A 20 8.46 -14.02 -3.22
CA LYS A 20 8.15 -13.10 -4.32
C LYS A 20 7.78 -11.74 -3.72
N ALA A 21 8.39 -10.65 -4.21
CA ALA A 21 8.02 -9.31 -3.80
C ALA A 21 6.51 -9.08 -4.03
N ALA A 22 5.84 -8.41 -3.09
CA ALA A 22 4.43 -8.07 -3.21
C ALA A 22 4.18 -7.23 -4.47
N SER A 23 3.10 -7.48 -5.19
CA SER A 23 2.70 -6.68 -6.34
C SER A 23 2.36 -5.25 -5.91
N ALA A 24 2.42 -4.31 -6.86
CA ALA A 24 2.01 -2.93 -6.58
C ALA A 24 0.58 -2.85 -6.03
N SER A 25 -0.34 -3.63 -6.59
CA SER A 25 -1.73 -3.70 -6.11
C SER A 25 -1.84 -4.24 -4.69
N ASP A 26 -1.06 -5.26 -4.34
CA ASP A 26 -1.05 -5.82 -2.98
C ASP A 26 -0.55 -4.81 -1.95
N VAL A 27 0.49 -4.04 -2.30
CA VAL A 27 1.04 -2.98 -1.44
C VAL A 27 -0.01 -1.90 -1.18
N VAL A 28 -0.73 -1.45 -2.23
CA VAL A 28 -1.79 -0.44 -2.09
C VAL A 28 -2.95 -0.95 -1.23
N ARG A 29 -3.36 -2.21 -1.41
CA ARG A 29 -4.40 -2.84 -0.57
C ARG A 29 -3.96 -2.95 0.88
N ALA A 30 -2.73 -3.35 1.13
CA ALA A 30 -2.18 -3.45 2.48
C ALA A 30 -2.10 -2.08 3.17
N TRP A 31 -1.69 -1.04 2.44
CA TRP A 31 -1.67 0.34 2.95
C TRP A 31 -3.07 0.82 3.32
N SER A 32 -4.04 0.68 2.42
CA SER A 32 -5.43 1.09 2.68
C SER A 32 -6.00 0.37 3.91
N ALA A 33 -5.79 -0.93 4.02
CA ALA A 33 -6.26 -1.72 5.16
C ALA A 33 -5.61 -1.30 6.49
N ALA A 34 -4.33 -0.97 6.49
CA ALA A 34 -3.63 -0.47 7.68
C ALA A 34 -4.17 0.91 8.09
N LEU A 35 -4.36 1.80 7.11
CA LEU A 35 -4.92 3.14 7.34
C LEU A 35 -6.32 3.05 7.96
N ASP A 36 -7.18 2.18 7.43
CA ASP A 36 -8.56 1.97 7.89
C ASP A 36 -8.64 1.48 9.34
N ARG A 37 -7.62 0.76 9.81
CA ARG A 37 -7.50 0.33 11.21
C ARG A 37 -6.83 1.36 12.12
N ASN A 38 -6.43 2.52 11.58
CA ASN A 38 -5.59 3.50 12.28
C ASN A 38 -4.22 2.94 12.70
N ASP A 39 -3.72 1.94 11.98
CA ASP A 39 -2.39 1.37 12.17
C ASP A 39 -1.36 2.15 11.34
N ASN A 40 -1.01 3.35 11.81
CA ASN A 40 -0.13 4.26 11.11
C ASN A 40 1.31 3.73 11.01
N GLU A 41 1.73 2.91 11.97
CA GLU A 41 3.03 2.23 11.94
C GLU A 41 3.10 1.21 10.79
N GLN A 42 2.09 0.38 10.65
CA GLN A 42 2.03 -0.59 9.55
C GLN A 42 1.87 0.10 8.21
N ALA A 43 1.03 1.12 8.12
CA ALA A 43 0.88 1.93 6.91
C ALA A 43 2.22 2.56 6.49
N ALA A 44 2.97 3.11 7.45
CA ALA A 44 4.28 3.73 7.21
C ALA A 44 5.34 2.73 6.71
N ARG A 45 5.31 1.48 7.17
CA ARG A 45 6.24 0.42 6.72
C ARG A 45 6.12 0.11 5.24
N LEU A 46 4.99 0.44 4.63
CA LEU A 46 4.77 0.24 3.20
C LEU A 46 5.36 1.35 2.33
N PHE A 47 5.89 2.43 2.94
CA PHE A 47 6.61 3.49 2.24
C PHE A 47 8.12 3.26 2.28
N ALA A 48 8.77 3.59 1.17
CA ALA A 48 10.23 3.71 1.15
C ALA A 48 10.67 5.01 1.83
N ASP A 49 11.86 5.01 2.42
CA ASP A 49 12.49 6.26 2.83
C ASP A 49 12.70 7.15 1.60
N GLY A 50 12.39 8.42 1.70
CA GLY A 50 12.44 9.37 0.59
C GLY A 50 11.22 9.33 -0.34
N ALA A 51 10.15 8.62 0.02
CA ALA A 51 8.92 8.59 -0.78
C ALA A 51 8.36 10.01 -0.99
N GLN A 52 7.90 10.25 -2.21
CA GLN A 52 7.30 11.53 -2.59
C GLN A 52 5.78 11.50 -2.37
N ILE A 53 5.27 12.58 -1.79
CA ILE A 53 3.84 12.82 -1.62
C ILE A 53 3.47 14.05 -2.43
N VAL A 54 2.46 13.91 -3.28
CA VAL A 54 1.88 15.03 -4.05
C VAL A 54 0.41 15.17 -3.66
N GLN A 55 0.14 16.16 -2.81
CA GLN A 55 -1.20 16.48 -2.31
C GLN A 55 -1.21 17.95 -1.89
N ASN A 56 -1.90 18.80 -2.64
CA ASN A 56 -1.88 20.25 -2.39
C ASN A 56 -0.48 20.87 -2.30
N GLY A 57 0.48 20.28 -3.00
CA GLY A 57 1.90 20.59 -2.93
C GLY A 57 2.71 19.29 -2.91
N GLU A 58 4.01 19.43 -2.76
CA GLU A 58 4.94 18.28 -2.72
C GLU A 58 5.61 18.19 -1.35
N ALA A 59 5.77 16.98 -0.87
CA ALA A 59 6.50 16.65 0.35
C ALA A 59 7.32 15.37 0.16
N THR A 60 8.37 15.24 0.94
CA THR A 60 9.21 14.03 0.97
C THR A 60 9.11 13.40 2.35
N LEU A 61 8.80 12.12 2.40
CA LEU A 61 8.85 11.32 3.61
C LEU A 61 10.28 10.76 3.76
N ALA A 62 11.16 11.56 4.35
CA ALA A 62 12.58 11.23 4.43
C ALA A 62 12.85 9.99 5.29
N THR A 63 12.03 9.79 6.34
CA THR A 63 12.20 8.73 7.33
C THR A 63 10.90 7.98 7.59
N HIS A 64 11.00 6.82 8.24
CA HIS A 64 9.83 6.09 8.73
C HIS A 64 8.95 6.96 9.65
N ALA A 65 9.56 7.75 10.53
CA ALA A 65 8.81 8.65 11.41
C ALA A 65 8.01 9.71 10.64
N ASP A 66 8.54 10.22 9.52
CA ASP A 66 7.81 11.12 8.63
C ASP A 66 6.59 10.43 8.02
N ALA A 67 6.77 9.17 7.57
CA ALA A 67 5.67 8.38 7.03
C ALA A 67 4.59 8.10 8.09
N VAL A 68 4.97 7.80 9.34
CA VAL A 68 4.00 7.63 10.44
C VAL A 68 3.19 8.90 10.64
N ARG A 69 3.86 10.06 10.74
CA ARG A 69 3.17 11.35 10.93
C ARG A 69 2.23 11.69 9.79
N TRP A 70 2.66 11.46 8.56
CA TRP A 70 1.82 11.73 7.40
C TRP A 70 0.56 10.84 7.38
N ASN A 71 0.72 9.53 7.59
CA ASN A 71 -0.43 8.61 7.66
C ASN A 71 -1.38 8.97 8.82
N ALA A 72 -0.83 9.36 9.98
CA ALA A 72 -1.62 9.78 11.13
C ALA A 72 -2.41 11.08 10.89
N ALA A 73 -1.94 11.94 9.99
CA ALA A 73 -2.60 13.20 9.65
C ALA A 73 -3.76 13.05 8.65
N LEU A 74 -3.88 11.91 7.95
CA LEU A 74 -4.98 11.68 7.02
C LEU A 74 -6.30 11.53 7.78
N PRO A 75 -7.33 12.34 7.49
CA PRO A 75 -8.56 12.34 8.28
C PRO A 75 -9.47 11.15 8.00
N CYS A 76 -9.41 10.61 6.78
CA CYS A 76 -10.29 9.54 6.30
C CYS A 76 -9.53 8.25 6.05
N GLY A 77 -10.18 7.13 6.28
CA GLY A 77 -9.87 5.86 5.65
C GLY A 77 -10.48 5.80 4.25
N GLY A 78 -10.32 4.67 3.55
CA GLY A 78 -10.84 4.56 2.21
C GLY A 78 -11.07 3.11 1.79
N ARG A 79 -12.30 2.79 1.45
CA ARG A 79 -12.61 1.54 0.79
C ARG A 79 -12.21 1.61 -0.67
N ILE A 80 -11.33 0.74 -1.13
CA ILE A 80 -10.95 0.67 -2.54
C ILE A 80 -12.16 0.18 -3.35
N ILE A 81 -12.63 1.01 -4.28
CA ILE A 81 -13.74 0.68 -5.17
C ILE A 81 -13.26 0.38 -6.60
N HIS A 82 -12.06 0.84 -6.96
CA HIS A 82 -11.42 0.50 -8.22
C HIS A 82 -9.90 0.52 -8.05
N LEU A 83 -9.22 -0.39 -8.73
CA LEU A 83 -7.76 -0.50 -8.70
C LEU A 83 -7.29 -0.94 -10.08
N GLU A 84 -6.48 -0.09 -10.71
CA GLU A 84 -6.02 -0.29 -12.10
C GLU A 84 -4.50 -0.19 -12.16
N LEU A 85 -3.88 -1.21 -12.74
CA LEU A 85 -2.47 -1.16 -13.10
C LEU A 85 -2.25 -0.23 -14.28
N GLN A 86 -1.41 0.77 -14.10
CA GLN A 86 -0.99 1.72 -15.13
C GLN A 86 0.46 1.48 -15.53
N GLY A 87 0.78 0.24 -15.91
CA GLY A 87 2.14 -0.20 -16.16
C GLY A 87 2.64 -1.15 -15.06
N LYS A 88 3.93 -1.49 -15.08
CA LYS A 88 4.49 -2.55 -14.26
C LYS A 88 4.43 -2.27 -12.75
N ASN A 89 4.66 -1.02 -12.34
CA ASN A 89 4.85 -0.64 -10.94
C ASN A 89 3.96 0.54 -10.53
N GLN A 90 2.98 0.90 -11.34
CA GLN A 90 2.11 2.03 -11.09
C GLN A 90 0.66 1.57 -11.00
N VAL A 91 -0.05 2.07 -10.00
CA VAL A 91 -1.44 1.72 -9.72
C VAL A 91 -2.24 3.00 -9.52
N LEU A 92 -3.36 3.12 -10.23
CA LEU A 92 -4.42 4.06 -9.91
C LEU A 92 -5.39 3.36 -8.96
N ALA A 93 -5.63 3.96 -7.80
CA ALA A 93 -6.65 3.51 -6.86
C ALA A 93 -7.73 4.57 -6.69
N ILE A 94 -8.98 4.15 -6.70
CA ILE A 94 -10.13 4.99 -6.40
C ILE A 94 -10.75 4.47 -5.12
N PHE A 95 -10.97 5.38 -4.19
CA PHE A 95 -11.47 5.12 -2.86
C PHE A 95 -12.85 5.77 -2.69
N GLU A 96 -13.72 5.09 -1.98
CA GLU A 96 -14.82 5.73 -1.28
C GLU A 96 -14.34 6.06 0.13
N LEU A 97 -14.30 7.35 0.47
CA LEU A 97 -13.82 7.81 1.77
C LEU A 97 -14.76 7.33 2.88
N GLN A 98 -14.18 6.98 4.00
CA GLN A 98 -14.90 6.48 5.17
C GLN A 98 -14.24 6.93 6.48
N GLU A 99 -15.01 6.88 7.56
CA GLU A 99 -14.49 7.11 8.90
C GLU A 99 -13.37 6.11 9.22
N ARG A 100 -12.42 6.56 10.02
CA ARG A 100 -11.40 5.70 10.60
C ARG A 100 -11.30 5.93 12.11
N PRO A 101 -10.89 4.94 12.91
CA PRO A 101 -10.80 5.08 14.37
C PRO A 101 -9.99 6.31 14.79
N GLN A 102 -10.46 7.05 15.79
CA GLN A 102 -9.81 8.22 16.39
C GLN A 102 -9.64 9.43 15.46
N HIS A 103 -10.31 9.43 14.31
CA HIS A 103 -10.33 10.54 13.35
C HIS A 103 -11.77 10.92 13.00
N SER A 104 -11.91 12.11 12.47
CA SER A 104 -13.16 12.58 11.88
C SER A 104 -12.95 12.81 10.40
N CYS A 105 -13.59 11.99 9.56
CA CYS A 105 -13.53 12.16 8.12
C CYS A 105 -14.44 13.31 7.70
N ASP A 106 -13.92 14.25 6.93
CA ASP A 106 -14.64 15.46 6.47
C ASP A 106 -15.51 15.20 5.24
N GLY A 107 -15.37 14.06 4.58
CA GLY A 107 -16.12 13.72 3.38
C GLY A 107 -16.49 12.24 3.26
N PRO A 108 -17.11 11.60 4.29
CA PRO A 108 -17.48 10.18 4.16
C PRO A 108 -18.47 9.97 3.02
N GLY A 109 -18.24 8.91 2.21
CA GLY A 109 -19.01 8.62 1.01
C GLY A 109 -18.53 9.33 -0.25
N SER A 110 -17.65 10.34 -0.16
CA SER A 110 -17.02 10.97 -1.30
C SER A 110 -15.98 10.05 -1.92
N GLN A 111 -15.66 10.28 -3.18
CA GLN A 111 -14.58 9.57 -3.85
C GLN A 111 -13.29 10.38 -3.84
N ALA A 112 -12.18 9.68 -3.74
CA ALA A 112 -10.83 10.20 -3.93
C ALA A 112 -10.03 9.24 -4.81
N ALA A 113 -9.04 9.77 -5.52
CA ALA A 113 -8.15 8.96 -6.35
C ALA A 113 -6.70 9.29 -6.05
N ALA A 114 -5.85 8.29 -6.11
CA ALA A 114 -4.42 8.45 -6.01
C ALA A 114 -3.69 7.48 -6.94
N VAL A 115 -2.60 7.97 -7.50
CA VAL A 115 -1.64 7.15 -8.24
C VAL A 115 -0.51 6.78 -7.29
N PHE A 116 -0.19 5.50 -7.25
CA PHE A 116 0.91 4.95 -6.47
C PHE A 116 1.99 4.45 -7.41
N GLN A 117 3.24 4.75 -7.11
CA GLN A 117 4.37 4.06 -7.70
C GLN A 117 5.03 3.19 -6.63
N VAL A 118 5.23 1.93 -6.95
CA VAL A 118 5.77 0.92 -6.02
C VAL A 118 7.06 0.36 -6.60
N LYS A 119 8.12 0.33 -5.79
CA LYS A 119 9.40 -0.30 -6.11
C LYS A 119 9.84 -1.18 -4.96
N ASN A 120 10.26 -2.40 -5.26
CA ASN A 120 10.73 -3.36 -4.26
C ASN A 120 9.75 -3.55 -3.10
N GLY A 121 8.44 -3.61 -3.40
CA GLY A 121 7.38 -3.81 -2.41
C GLY A 121 7.09 -2.60 -1.53
N ARG A 122 7.60 -1.40 -1.87
CA ARG A 122 7.37 -0.17 -1.12
C ARG A 122 6.88 0.97 -2.01
N ILE A 123 6.03 1.82 -1.45
CA ILE A 123 5.53 3.01 -2.12
C ILE A 123 6.65 4.05 -2.18
N VAL A 124 7.00 4.48 -3.38
CA VAL A 124 7.98 5.56 -3.63
C VAL A 124 7.32 6.85 -4.07
N LEU A 125 6.08 6.79 -4.52
CA LEU A 125 5.25 7.95 -4.87
C LEU A 125 3.80 7.68 -4.47
N TRP A 126 3.18 8.63 -3.80
CA TRP A 126 1.75 8.75 -3.59
C TRP A 126 1.30 10.09 -4.15
N HIS A 127 0.43 10.07 -5.14
CA HIS A 127 -0.02 11.28 -5.83
C HIS A 127 -1.53 11.32 -5.89
N GLN A 128 -2.14 12.25 -5.15
CA GLN A 128 -3.57 12.49 -5.23
C GLN A 128 -3.91 13.10 -6.58
N THR A 129 -4.90 12.53 -7.26
CA THR A 129 -5.36 12.98 -8.57
C THR A 129 -6.87 13.21 -8.54
N PRO A 130 -7.41 13.97 -9.49
CA PRO A 130 -8.86 13.96 -9.71
C PRO A 130 -9.36 12.55 -10.00
N VAL A 131 -10.58 12.25 -9.56
CA VAL A 131 -11.24 10.99 -9.94
C VAL A 131 -11.52 11.03 -11.43
N PRO A 132 -11.03 10.05 -12.24
CA PRO A 132 -11.32 10.01 -13.66
C PRO A 132 -12.83 9.98 -13.93
N ALA A 133 -13.28 10.69 -14.97
CA ALA A 133 -14.69 10.89 -15.25
C ALA A 133 -15.49 9.59 -15.37
N GLN A 134 -14.89 8.54 -15.93
CA GLN A 134 -15.53 7.22 -16.07
C GLN A 134 -15.84 6.53 -14.73
N TYR A 135 -15.21 6.94 -13.64
CA TYR A 135 -15.40 6.40 -12.30
C TYR A 135 -16.14 7.36 -11.37
N ALA A 136 -16.36 8.59 -11.79
CA ALA A 136 -17.08 9.58 -11.00
C ALA A 136 -18.55 9.20 -10.82
N PRO A 137 -19.17 9.46 -9.65
CA PRO A 137 -20.59 9.23 -9.47
C PRO A 137 -21.41 10.00 -10.54
N GLY A 138 -22.26 9.29 -11.28
CA GLY A 138 -23.04 9.88 -12.38
C GLY A 138 -22.30 10.07 -13.71
N GLY A 139 -21.06 9.64 -13.81
CA GLY A 139 -20.32 9.59 -15.07
C GLY A 139 -20.94 8.56 -16.01
N GLN A 140 -21.66 9.01 -17.02
CA GLN A 140 -22.06 8.16 -18.12
C GLN A 140 -20.89 8.08 -19.10
N VAL A 141 -20.38 6.88 -19.31
CA VAL A 141 -19.52 6.59 -20.47
C VAL A 141 -20.45 6.60 -21.68
N ILE A 142 -20.31 7.61 -22.52
CA ILE A 142 -21.00 7.66 -23.83
C ILE A 142 -20.17 6.84 -24.82
#